data_03b3c51478d065aaa012d241d64e952c
#
_entry.id   03b3c51478d065aaa012d241d64e952c
#
_cell.length_a   1.000
_cell.length_b   1.000
_cell.length_c   1.000
_cell.angle_alpha   90.00
_cell.angle_beta   90.00
_cell.angle_gamma   90.00
#
_symmetry.space_group_name_H-M   'P 1'
#
loop_
_entity.id
_entity.type
_entity.pdbx_description
1 polymer ?
#
loop_
_entity_poly.entity_id
_entity_poly.type
_entity_poly.pdbx_seq_one_letter_code
_entity_poly.pdbx_strand_id
1 'polypeptide(L)'
;MNLKYYYWYFQSVIPERICDDIIRYGKEQEKETALTGSSDKDNLTKLELKNIQKKRKSDVVWMNDRWIYKEIQPYIHQANASADWNFEWDFSESCQFTEYKKGQFYDWHCDSYEEPYNQPDNANTHGKLRKLSMTVSLTDPDEYEGGDLEFDFRNTDDGSQPRICEEIRKKGSVIVFPSFVWHRVKPVTKGIRHSLVCWNLGYPFR
;
A
#
# COMPACT_ATOMS: atom_id res chain seq x y z
N MET A 1 -10.77 17.32 8.31
CA MET A 1 -10.68 17.56 6.85
C MET A 1 -11.80 16.75 6.20
N ASN A 2 -12.66 17.37 5.41
CA ASN A 2 -13.74 16.66 4.71
C ASN A 2 -13.29 16.49 3.25
N LEU A 3 -13.00 15.24 2.85
CA LEU A 3 -12.52 14.94 1.51
C LEU A 3 -13.73 14.72 0.58
N LYS A 4 -13.67 15.28 -0.64
CA LYS A 4 -14.64 14.97 -1.70
C LYS A 4 -14.49 13.54 -2.19
N TYR A 5 -13.26 13.06 -2.28
CA TYR A 5 -12.92 11.70 -2.67
C TYR A 5 -11.96 11.08 -1.65
N TYR A 6 -12.20 9.85 -1.24
CA TYR A 6 -11.36 9.10 -0.29
C TYR A 6 -10.32 8.23 -0.98
N TYR A 7 -10.47 7.98 -2.28
CA TYR A 7 -9.49 7.37 -3.15
C TYR A 7 -9.71 7.80 -4.60
N TRP A 8 -8.71 7.61 -5.44
CA TRP A 8 -8.75 7.78 -6.88
C TRP A 8 -8.13 6.57 -7.54
N TYR A 9 -8.71 6.07 -8.62
CA TYR A 9 -8.22 4.86 -9.27
C TYR A 9 -8.09 5.02 -10.79
N PHE A 10 -7.26 4.15 -11.36
CA PHE A 10 -7.04 4.00 -12.79
C PHE A 10 -7.07 2.51 -13.11
N GLN A 11 -7.89 2.09 -14.07
CA GLN A 11 -8.03 0.68 -14.41
C GLN A 11 -7.03 0.29 -15.51
N SER A 12 -6.23 -0.76 -15.27
CA SER A 12 -5.31 -1.40 -16.24
C SER A 12 -4.40 -0.39 -16.96
N VAL A 13 -3.86 0.59 -16.22
CA VAL A 13 -3.01 1.65 -16.79
C VAL A 13 -1.53 1.29 -16.78
N ILE A 14 -1.11 0.37 -15.91
CA ILE A 14 0.24 -0.21 -15.98
C ILE A 14 0.18 -1.38 -16.94
N PRO A 15 1.00 -1.40 -18.00
CA PRO A 15 1.04 -2.51 -18.96
C PRO A 15 1.28 -3.85 -18.28
N GLU A 16 0.60 -4.92 -18.72
CA GLU A 16 0.73 -6.26 -18.14
C GLU A 16 2.19 -6.73 -18.10
N ARG A 17 2.95 -6.47 -19.18
CA ARG A 17 4.38 -6.78 -19.23
C ARG A 17 5.16 -6.15 -18.07
N ILE A 18 4.84 -4.90 -17.70
CA ILE A 18 5.49 -4.22 -16.57
C ILE A 18 5.09 -4.88 -15.25
N CYS A 19 3.82 -5.28 -15.10
CA CYS A 19 3.37 -6.04 -13.93
C CYS A 19 4.15 -7.36 -13.81
N ASP A 20 4.32 -8.09 -14.92
CA ASP A 20 5.06 -9.35 -14.96
C ASP A 20 6.55 -9.14 -14.67
N ASP A 21 7.15 -8.07 -15.18
CA ASP A 21 8.54 -7.69 -14.89
C ASP A 21 8.73 -7.39 -13.40
N ILE A 22 7.80 -6.67 -12.76
CA ILE A 22 7.82 -6.40 -11.30
C ILE A 22 7.69 -7.70 -10.51
N ILE A 23 6.76 -8.59 -10.89
CA ILE A 23 6.57 -9.89 -10.21
C ILE A 23 7.82 -10.74 -10.32
N ARG A 24 8.41 -10.85 -11.52
CA ARG A 24 9.63 -11.62 -11.75
C ARG A 24 10.77 -11.06 -10.91
N TYR A 25 11.02 -9.77 -10.99
CA TYR A 25 12.05 -9.08 -10.23
C TYR A 25 11.87 -9.28 -8.70
N GLY A 26 10.63 -9.14 -8.19
CA GLY A 26 10.35 -9.37 -6.77
C GLY A 26 10.55 -10.81 -6.32
N LYS A 27 10.30 -11.78 -7.19
CA LYS A 27 10.52 -13.20 -6.88
C LYS A 27 12.00 -13.61 -6.85
N GLU A 28 12.85 -12.86 -7.55
CA GLU A 28 14.30 -13.07 -7.59
C GLU A 28 15.02 -12.48 -6.37
N GLN A 29 14.37 -11.55 -5.64
CA GLN A 29 14.91 -10.93 -4.44
C GLN A 29 14.67 -11.76 -3.18
N GLU A 30 15.48 -11.51 -2.15
CA GLU A 30 15.27 -12.11 -0.83
C GLU A 30 13.99 -11.58 -0.19
N LYS A 31 13.09 -12.50 0.15
CA LYS A 31 11.80 -12.17 0.77
C LYS A 31 11.95 -12.02 2.27
N GLU A 32 11.26 -11.01 2.77
CA GLU A 32 11.13 -10.79 4.20
C GLU A 32 9.69 -11.05 4.66
N THR A 33 9.53 -11.65 5.84
CA THR A 33 8.21 -11.67 6.48
C THR A 33 7.85 -10.24 6.86
N ALA A 34 6.67 -9.80 6.40
CA ALA A 34 6.22 -8.45 6.67
C ALA A 34 5.98 -8.23 8.17
N LEU A 35 6.58 -7.17 8.69
CA LEU A 35 6.35 -6.67 10.04
C LEU A 35 5.51 -5.38 9.96
N THR A 36 4.76 -5.07 11.01
CA THR A 36 4.03 -3.81 11.17
C THR A 36 4.75 -2.92 12.17
N GLY A 37 4.91 -1.64 11.84
CA GLY A 37 5.60 -0.67 12.71
C GLY A 37 7.12 -0.70 12.56
N SER A 38 7.80 0.10 13.39
CA SER A 38 9.26 0.25 13.44
C SER A 38 9.97 -0.87 14.23
N SER A 39 9.41 -2.08 14.23
CA SER A 39 9.95 -3.20 15.02
C SER A 39 11.27 -3.69 14.43
N ASP A 40 12.31 -3.65 15.24
CA ASP A 40 13.59 -4.26 14.91
C ASP A 40 13.43 -5.79 14.99
N LYS A 41 13.62 -6.48 13.85
CA LYS A 41 13.38 -7.93 13.70
C LYS A 41 14.17 -8.77 14.70
N ASP A 42 15.38 -8.33 15.00
CA ASP A 42 16.35 -9.10 15.81
C ASP A 42 16.01 -9.08 17.31
N ASN A 43 15.11 -8.19 17.73
CA ASN A 43 14.75 -7.98 19.13
C ASN A 43 13.30 -8.39 19.48
N LEU A 44 12.54 -8.94 18.55
CA LEU A 44 11.14 -9.32 18.80
C LEU A 44 11.01 -10.62 19.59
N THR A 45 10.20 -10.58 20.65
CA THR A 45 9.79 -11.78 21.38
C THR A 45 8.82 -12.63 20.55
N LYS A 46 8.73 -13.94 20.87
CA LYS A 46 7.76 -14.85 20.22
C LYS A 46 6.30 -14.37 20.34
N LEU A 47 5.97 -13.67 21.43
CA LEU A 47 4.64 -13.12 21.66
C LEU A 47 4.37 -11.92 20.76
N GLU A 48 5.33 -11.02 20.60
CA GLU A 48 5.23 -9.86 19.71
C GLU A 48 5.11 -10.31 18.26
N LEU A 49 5.93 -11.26 17.81
CA LEU A 49 5.80 -11.88 16.48
C LEU A 49 4.41 -12.46 16.24
N LYS A 50 3.85 -13.19 17.23
CA LYS A 50 2.51 -13.74 17.14
C LYS A 50 1.43 -12.64 17.06
N ASN A 51 1.60 -11.53 17.76
CA ASN A 51 0.68 -10.40 17.71
C ASN A 51 0.76 -9.66 16.36
N ILE A 52 1.97 -9.50 15.81
CA ILE A 52 2.17 -8.94 14.46
C ILE A 52 1.50 -9.85 13.42
N GLN A 53 1.69 -11.16 13.49
CA GLN A 53 1.09 -12.14 12.58
C GLN A 53 -0.45 -12.20 12.66
N LYS A 54 -1.07 -11.75 13.77
CA LYS A 54 -2.52 -11.57 13.86
C LYS A 54 -3.02 -10.36 13.09
N LYS A 55 -2.17 -9.34 12.90
CA LYS A 55 -2.51 -8.13 12.15
C LYS A 55 -2.12 -8.23 10.68
N ARG A 56 -1.00 -8.87 10.39
CA ARG A 56 -0.49 -9.01 9.04
C ARG A 56 0.21 -10.34 8.85
N LYS A 57 -0.08 -10.99 7.73
CA LYS A 57 0.64 -12.18 7.25
C LYS A 57 0.84 -12.02 5.75
N SER A 58 2.05 -11.72 5.33
CA SER A 58 2.44 -11.58 3.93
C SER A 58 3.98 -11.64 3.81
N ASP A 59 4.45 -11.94 2.61
CA ASP A 59 5.86 -11.87 2.28
C ASP A 59 6.12 -10.58 1.49
N VAL A 60 7.20 -9.85 1.81
CA VAL A 60 7.52 -8.57 1.18
C VAL A 60 8.94 -8.51 0.66
N VAL A 61 9.13 -7.68 -0.36
CA VAL A 61 10.42 -7.29 -0.91
C VAL A 61 10.43 -5.77 -1.07
N TRP A 62 11.51 -5.12 -0.68
CA TRP A 62 11.69 -3.68 -0.84
C TRP A 62 12.44 -3.37 -2.12
N MET A 63 11.88 -2.51 -2.96
CA MET A 63 12.40 -2.12 -4.27
C MET A 63 12.55 -0.61 -4.35
N ASN A 64 13.70 -0.13 -4.84
CA ASN A 64 13.95 1.30 -5.04
C ASN A 64 14.49 1.63 -6.43
N ASP A 65 14.19 0.79 -7.40
CA ASP A 65 14.65 0.90 -8.77
C ASP A 65 13.92 2.00 -9.53
N ARG A 66 14.69 2.88 -10.17
CA ARG A 66 14.15 4.07 -10.86
C ARG A 66 13.12 3.75 -11.95
N TRP A 67 13.25 2.58 -12.61
CA TRP A 67 12.31 2.19 -13.65
C TRP A 67 10.89 1.96 -13.09
N ILE A 68 10.77 1.44 -11.86
CA ILE A 68 9.47 1.24 -11.19
C ILE A 68 8.80 2.60 -10.93
N TYR A 69 9.52 3.54 -10.32
CA TYR A 69 8.97 4.87 -10.03
C TYR A 69 8.55 5.62 -11.30
N LYS A 70 9.29 5.45 -12.40
CA LYS A 70 8.94 6.05 -13.70
C LYS A 70 7.55 5.59 -14.19
N GLU A 71 7.19 4.34 -13.94
CA GLU A 71 5.90 3.79 -14.34
C GLU A 71 4.75 4.25 -13.41
N ILE A 72 5.01 4.47 -12.12
CA ILE A 72 3.95 4.68 -11.13
C ILE A 72 3.74 6.15 -10.73
N GLN A 73 4.80 6.97 -10.63
CA GLN A 73 4.71 8.34 -10.13
C GLN A 73 3.75 9.25 -10.91
N PRO A 74 3.61 9.14 -12.24
CA PRO A 74 2.64 9.95 -12.97
C PRO A 74 1.21 9.80 -12.45
N TYR A 75 0.81 8.59 -12.03
CA TYR A 75 -0.53 8.32 -11.51
C TYR A 75 -0.73 8.89 -10.11
N ILE A 76 0.32 8.97 -9.30
CA ILE A 76 0.26 9.60 -7.97
C ILE A 76 -0.02 11.10 -8.13
N HIS A 77 0.72 11.79 -8.99
CA HIS A 77 0.51 13.20 -9.29
C HIS A 77 -0.88 13.46 -9.86
N GLN A 78 -1.29 12.64 -10.84
CA GLN A 78 -2.59 12.79 -11.48
C GLN A 78 -3.74 12.56 -10.48
N ALA A 79 -3.66 11.53 -9.63
CA ALA A 79 -4.67 11.26 -8.61
C ALA A 79 -4.77 12.40 -7.60
N ASN A 80 -3.63 12.90 -7.11
CA ASN A 80 -3.57 13.99 -6.14
C ASN A 80 -4.25 15.28 -6.68
N ALA A 81 -4.04 15.59 -7.95
CA ALA A 81 -4.68 16.72 -8.62
C ALA A 81 -6.16 16.45 -8.92
N SER A 82 -6.49 15.29 -9.51
CA SER A 82 -7.86 14.95 -9.95
C SER A 82 -8.85 14.76 -8.79
N ALA A 83 -8.36 14.27 -7.65
CA ALA A 83 -9.16 14.14 -6.44
C ALA A 83 -9.23 15.44 -5.62
N ASP A 84 -8.61 16.52 -6.11
CA ASP A 84 -8.53 17.82 -5.47
C ASP A 84 -7.93 17.78 -4.05
N TRP A 85 -7.05 16.80 -3.79
CA TRP A 85 -6.34 16.74 -2.52
C TRP A 85 -5.23 17.78 -2.46
N ASN A 86 -4.46 17.95 -3.54
CA ASN A 86 -3.36 18.89 -3.67
C ASN A 86 -2.35 18.81 -2.51
N PHE A 87 -2.11 17.61 -2.00
CA PHE A 87 -1.17 17.38 -0.92
C PHE A 87 0.26 17.62 -1.39
N GLU A 88 1.00 18.42 -0.65
CA GLU A 88 2.43 18.61 -0.86
C GLU A 88 3.19 17.36 -0.39
N TRP A 89 3.96 16.77 -1.29
CA TRP A 89 4.88 15.68 -1.02
C TRP A 89 6.11 15.79 -1.93
N ASP A 90 7.25 15.29 -1.47
CA ASP A 90 8.54 15.49 -2.14
C ASP A 90 9.44 14.25 -2.13
N PHE A 91 9.00 13.15 -1.51
CA PHE A 91 9.78 11.92 -1.44
C PHE A 91 8.86 10.70 -1.55
N SER A 92 9.31 9.68 -2.31
CA SER A 92 8.68 8.35 -2.33
C SER A 92 9.58 7.35 -1.61
N GLU A 93 9.01 6.62 -0.65
CA GLU A 93 9.72 5.51 0.01
C GLU A 93 10.02 4.37 -0.97
N SER A 94 10.87 3.44 -0.56
CA SER A 94 11.05 2.18 -1.32
C SER A 94 9.70 1.50 -1.52
N CYS A 95 9.45 1.06 -2.76
CA CYS A 95 8.23 0.34 -3.08
C CYS A 95 8.23 -1.02 -2.38
N GLN A 96 7.08 -1.40 -1.82
CA GLN A 96 6.88 -2.69 -1.20
C GLN A 96 6.18 -3.63 -2.20
N PHE A 97 6.91 -4.57 -2.79
CA PHE A 97 6.32 -5.71 -3.45
C PHE A 97 5.80 -6.67 -2.39
N THR A 98 4.53 -7.06 -2.50
CA THR A 98 3.88 -7.94 -1.52
C THR A 98 3.29 -9.15 -2.21
N GLU A 99 3.59 -10.33 -1.67
CA GLU A 99 2.99 -11.61 -2.05
C GLU A 99 2.03 -12.06 -0.94
N TYR A 100 0.76 -12.33 -1.31
CA TYR A 100 -0.26 -12.91 -0.44
C TYR A 100 -0.63 -14.30 -0.96
N LYS A 101 -0.25 -15.33 -0.22
CA LYS A 101 -0.65 -16.72 -0.44
C LYS A 101 -1.96 -17.03 0.30
N LYS A 102 -2.53 -18.21 0.08
CA LYS A 102 -3.72 -18.68 0.77
C LYS A 102 -3.60 -18.47 2.29
N GLY A 103 -4.60 -17.81 2.86
CA GLY A 103 -4.70 -17.47 4.28
C GLY A 103 -3.85 -16.27 4.71
N GLN A 104 -3.16 -15.61 3.79
CA GLN A 104 -2.42 -14.38 4.08
C GLN A 104 -3.31 -13.16 3.88
N PHE A 105 -3.06 -12.12 4.67
CA PHE A 105 -3.90 -10.92 4.79
C PHE A 105 -3.14 -9.75 5.43
N TYR A 106 -3.77 -8.59 5.42
CA TYR A 106 -3.37 -7.44 6.23
C TYR A 106 -4.64 -6.79 6.79
N ASP A 107 -4.78 -6.82 8.12
CA ASP A 107 -5.97 -6.32 8.80
C ASP A 107 -6.05 -4.78 8.82
N TRP A 108 -7.11 -4.23 9.37
CA TRP A 108 -7.40 -2.81 9.41
C TRP A 108 -6.26 -1.97 9.95
N HIS A 109 -5.80 -1.02 9.14
CA HIS A 109 -4.74 -0.08 9.45
C HIS A 109 -4.87 1.19 8.62
N CYS A 110 -4.14 2.23 9.00
CA CYS A 110 -3.78 3.35 8.15
C CYS A 110 -2.27 3.39 7.98
N ASP A 111 -1.81 3.96 6.88
CA ASP A 111 -0.38 4.01 6.54
C ASP A 111 0.34 5.21 7.16
N SER A 112 -0.40 6.28 7.47
CA SER A 112 0.14 7.47 8.12
C SER A 112 0.34 7.23 9.61
N TYR A 113 1.48 7.67 10.13
CA TYR A 113 1.75 7.68 11.57
C TYR A 113 1.16 8.95 12.21
N GLU A 114 0.92 8.90 13.53
CA GLU A 114 0.47 10.07 14.30
C GLU A 114 1.55 11.15 14.38
N GLU A 115 2.82 10.71 14.53
CA GLU A 115 3.98 11.58 14.62
C GLU A 115 4.86 11.48 13.37
N PRO A 116 5.50 12.59 12.95
CA PRO A 116 6.47 12.59 11.88
C PRO A 116 7.66 11.67 12.17
N TYR A 117 8.29 11.17 11.11
CA TYR A 117 9.52 10.40 11.24
C TYR A 117 10.60 11.18 12.01
N ASN A 118 11.12 10.59 13.06
CA ASN A 118 12.25 11.13 13.79
C ASN A 118 13.55 10.42 13.37
N GLN A 119 14.09 10.83 12.25
CA GLN A 119 15.31 10.29 11.63
C GLN A 119 16.25 11.42 11.21
N PRO A 120 16.92 12.12 12.16
CA PRO A 120 17.71 13.32 11.89
C PRO A 120 18.78 13.15 10.80
N ASP A 121 19.31 11.94 10.65
CA ASP A 121 20.35 11.62 9.66
C ASP A 121 19.79 11.34 8.24
N ASN A 122 18.46 11.34 8.08
CA ASN A 122 17.80 11.10 6.81
C ASN A 122 16.89 12.28 6.42
N ALA A 123 17.44 13.24 5.68
CA ALA A 123 16.71 14.42 5.21
C ALA A 123 15.48 14.10 4.34
N ASN A 124 15.43 12.93 3.73
CA ASN A 124 14.29 12.54 2.89
C ASN A 124 13.05 12.15 3.71
N THR A 125 13.24 11.74 4.96
CA THR A 125 12.15 11.24 5.82
C THR A 125 11.95 12.07 7.06
N HIS A 126 13.02 12.65 7.64
CA HIS A 126 12.95 13.40 8.87
C HIS A 126 11.92 14.53 8.85
N GLY A 127 11.05 14.57 9.86
CA GLY A 127 9.99 15.58 10.00
C GLY A 127 8.80 15.40 9.05
N LYS A 128 8.76 14.32 8.26
CA LYS A 128 7.70 14.05 7.27
C LYS A 128 6.75 12.95 7.73
N LEU A 129 5.58 12.96 7.12
CA LEU A 129 4.52 11.94 7.25
C LEU A 129 4.23 11.34 5.88
N ARG A 130 3.71 10.13 5.85
CA ARG A 130 3.07 9.56 4.65
C ARG A 130 1.79 10.33 4.35
N LYS A 131 1.73 10.93 3.18
CA LYS A 131 0.60 11.74 2.69
C LYS A 131 -0.31 10.94 1.79
N LEU A 132 0.29 10.23 0.84
CA LEU A 132 -0.41 9.46 -0.18
C LEU A 132 0.14 8.04 -0.21
N SER A 133 -0.77 7.09 -0.17
CA SER A 133 -0.52 5.67 -0.39
C SER A 133 -0.98 5.28 -1.78
N MET A 134 -0.22 4.45 -2.45
CA MET A 134 -0.53 3.91 -3.75
C MET A 134 -0.42 2.39 -3.73
N THR A 135 -1.35 1.71 -4.40
CA THR A 135 -1.28 0.27 -4.63
C THR A 135 -1.50 -0.03 -6.11
N VAL A 136 -0.66 -0.89 -6.68
CA VAL A 136 -0.81 -1.46 -8.03
C VAL A 136 -1.19 -2.93 -7.88
N SER A 137 -2.25 -3.36 -8.57
CA SER A 137 -2.62 -4.77 -8.70
C SER A 137 -1.77 -5.42 -9.78
N LEU A 138 -0.96 -6.41 -9.41
CA LEU A 138 -0.01 -7.04 -10.32
C LEU A 138 -0.51 -8.39 -10.87
N THR A 139 -1.46 -9.04 -10.19
CA THR A 139 -2.00 -10.36 -10.55
C THR A 139 -3.36 -10.23 -11.21
N ASP A 140 -3.65 -11.06 -12.19
CA ASP A 140 -4.96 -11.10 -12.84
C ASP A 140 -6.02 -11.60 -11.85
N PRO A 141 -7.25 -11.04 -11.85
CA PRO A 141 -8.32 -11.45 -10.92
C PRO A 141 -8.73 -12.93 -11.07
N ASP A 142 -8.47 -13.55 -12.22
CA ASP A 142 -8.77 -14.97 -12.45
C ASP A 142 -7.75 -15.93 -11.83
N GLU A 143 -6.58 -15.42 -11.40
CA GLU A 143 -5.50 -16.20 -10.81
C GLU A 143 -5.63 -16.37 -9.28
N TYR A 144 -6.54 -15.63 -8.62
CA TYR A 144 -6.72 -15.70 -7.17
C TYR A 144 -8.16 -15.42 -6.74
N GLU A 145 -8.52 -15.91 -5.55
CA GLU A 145 -9.81 -15.65 -4.91
C GLU A 145 -9.59 -15.00 -3.53
N GLY A 146 -10.52 -14.15 -3.11
CA GLY A 146 -10.37 -13.32 -1.90
C GLY A 146 -9.37 -12.18 -2.11
N GLY A 147 -8.66 -11.79 -1.07
CA GLY A 147 -7.63 -10.75 -1.16
C GLY A 147 -8.18 -9.36 -1.50
N ASP A 148 -9.46 -9.10 -1.24
CA ASP A 148 -10.09 -7.82 -1.54
C ASP A 148 -9.44 -6.70 -0.74
N LEU A 149 -9.21 -5.56 -1.41
CA LEU A 149 -8.88 -4.31 -0.75
C LEU A 149 -10.18 -3.63 -0.33
N GLU A 150 -10.30 -3.40 0.97
CA GLU A 150 -11.46 -2.73 1.57
C GLU A 150 -11.03 -1.45 2.26
N PHE A 151 -11.93 -0.44 2.23
CA PHE A 151 -11.79 0.84 2.91
C PHE A 151 -12.87 1.02 3.96
N ASP A 152 -12.49 1.61 5.10
CA ASP A 152 -13.40 2.11 6.12
C ASP A 152 -13.22 3.63 6.23
N PHE A 153 -14.21 4.36 5.74
CA PHE A 153 -14.20 5.83 5.75
C PHE A 153 -14.62 6.42 7.09
N ARG A 154 -14.84 5.55 8.10
CA ARG A 154 -15.28 5.97 9.43
C ARG A 154 -16.61 6.76 9.43
N ASN A 155 -17.41 6.58 8.41
CA ASN A 155 -18.74 7.13 8.34
C ASN A 155 -19.71 6.18 9.06
N THR A 156 -19.86 6.35 10.38
CA THR A 156 -20.64 5.45 11.24
C THR A 156 -22.12 5.82 11.32
N ASP A 157 -22.51 6.98 10.81
CA ASP A 157 -23.85 7.54 11.04
C ASP A 157 -24.92 6.90 10.13
N ASP A 158 -24.52 6.29 9.02
CA ASP A 158 -25.42 5.68 8.04
C ASP A 158 -25.43 4.14 8.04
N GLY A 159 -24.66 3.51 8.95
CA GLY A 159 -24.51 2.05 9.00
C GLY A 159 -23.82 1.45 7.77
N SER A 160 -23.06 2.27 7.02
CA SER A 160 -22.36 1.82 5.82
C SER A 160 -21.40 0.68 6.14
N GLN A 161 -21.38 -0.32 5.26
CA GLN A 161 -20.41 -1.40 5.31
C GLN A 161 -19.07 -0.90 4.73
N PRO A 162 -17.95 -1.53 5.09
CA PRO A 162 -16.67 -1.27 4.44
C PRO A 162 -16.81 -1.35 2.92
N ARG A 163 -16.20 -0.38 2.21
CA ARG A 163 -16.19 -0.35 0.75
C ARG A 163 -15.18 -1.32 0.21
N ILE A 164 -15.63 -2.31 -0.58
CA ILE A 164 -14.74 -3.14 -1.40
C ILE A 164 -14.34 -2.35 -2.64
N CYS A 165 -13.04 -2.26 -2.91
CA CYS A 165 -12.52 -1.62 -4.11
C CYS A 165 -12.41 -2.63 -5.25
N GLU A 166 -13.52 -2.92 -5.90
CA GLU A 166 -13.58 -3.85 -7.04
C GLU A 166 -12.88 -3.28 -8.28
N GLU A 167 -12.82 -1.96 -8.38
CA GLU A 167 -12.30 -1.22 -9.52
C GLU A 167 -10.84 -1.54 -9.83
N ILE A 168 -10.06 -1.95 -8.83
CA ILE A 168 -8.63 -2.24 -8.98
C ILE A 168 -8.31 -3.73 -9.08
N ARG A 169 -9.29 -4.62 -9.15
CA ARG A 169 -9.01 -6.08 -9.23
C ARG A 169 -8.25 -6.46 -10.50
N LYS A 170 -8.48 -5.75 -11.61
CA LYS A 170 -7.78 -6.02 -12.87
C LYS A 170 -6.29 -5.72 -12.77
N LYS A 171 -5.49 -6.60 -13.34
CA LYS A 171 -4.04 -6.43 -13.48
C LYS A 171 -3.68 -5.07 -14.10
N GLY A 172 -2.66 -4.43 -13.56
CA GLY A 172 -2.22 -3.10 -13.97
C GLY A 172 -3.08 -1.94 -13.46
N SER A 173 -4.13 -2.21 -12.67
CA SER A 173 -4.91 -1.15 -12.04
C SER A 173 -4.16 -0.54 -10.88
N VAL A 174 -4.34 0.78 -10.74
CA VAL A 174 -3.71 1.61 -9.73
C VAL A 174 -4.77 2.27 -8.87
N ILE A 175 -4.56 2.30 -7.56
CA ILE A 175 -5.33 3.12 -6.63
C ILE A 175 -4.38 3.99 -5.81
N VAL A 176 -4.77 5.25 -5.62
CA VAL A 176 -4.10 6.22 -4.75
C VAL A 176 -5.11 6.73 -3.73
N PHE A 177 -4.69 6.88 -2.48
CA PHE A 177 -5.54 7.37 -1.41
C PHE A 177 -4.71 8.10 -0.35
N PRO A 178 -5.32 9.03 0.42
CA PRO A 178 -4.67 9.64 1.58
C PRO A 178 -4.23 8.58 2.59
N SER A 179 -2.99 8.64 3.03
CA SER A 179 -2.39 7.59 3.87
C SER A 179 -3.07 7.40 5.24
N PHE A 180 -3.89 8.34 5.68
CA PHE A 180 -4.71 8.24 6.89
C PHE A 180 -6.04 7.51 6.69
N VAL A 181 -6.41 7.11 5.47
CA VAL A 181 -7.63 6.34 5.19
C VAL A 181 -7.43 4.90 5.65
N TRP A 182 -8.37 4.43 6.48
CA TRP A 182 -8.34 3.06 6.98
C TRP A 182 -8.67 2.08 5.87
N HIS A 183 -7.84 1.04 5.79
CA HIS A 183 -7.99 0.00 4.78
C HIS A 183 -7.46 -1.34 5.27
N ARG A 184 -7.82 -2.40 4.55
CA ARG A 184 -7.31 -3.75 4.80
C ARG A 184 -7.23 -4.56 3.51
N VAL A 185 -6.45 -5.63 3.52
CA VAL A 185 -6.48 -6.71 2.52
C VAL A 185 -7.06 -7.95 3.18
N LYS A 186 -8.21 -8.42 2.68
CA LYS A 186 -8.84 -9.65 3.17
C LYS A 186 -7.98 -10.88 2.90
N PRO A 187 -8.21 -11.98 3.62
CA PRO A 187 -7.49 -13.22 3.35
C PRO A 187 -7.67 -13.68 1.90
N VAL A 188 -6.55 -14.02 1.25
CA VAL A 188 -6.57 -14.77 -0.01
C VAL A 188 -7.07 -16.18 0.28
N THR A 189 -8.08 -16.64 -0.44
CA THR A 189 -8.69 -17.97 -0.24
C THR A 189 -8.14 -19.02 -1.18
N LYS A 190 -7.69 -18.59 -2.40
CA LYS A 190 -7.09 -19.45 -3.42
C LYS A 190 -6.10 -18.65 -4.26
N GLY A 191 -5.10 -19.32 -4.83
CA GLY A 191 -4.07 -18.69 -5.67
C GLY A 191 -3.10 -17.81 -4.87
N ILE A 192 -2.47 -16.87 -5.59
CA ILE A 192 -1.49 -15.92 -5.05
C ILE A 192 -1.79 -14.53 -5.61
N ARG A 193 -1.94 -13.57 -4.71
CA ARG A 193 -2.12 -12.16 -5.07
C ARG A 193 -0.80 -11.41 -4.90
N HIS A 194 -0.37 -10.69 -5.93
CA HIS A 194 0.77 -9.77 -5.84
C HIS A 194 0.30 -8.32 -5.95
N SER A 195 0.94 -7.45 -5.19
CA SER A 195 0.74 -6.01 -5.28
C SER A 195 2.05 -5.26 -5.07
N LEU A 196 2.12 -4.06 -5.63
CA LEU A 196 3.18 -3.10 -5.36
C LEU A 196 2.57 -1.92 -4.61
N VAL A 197 3.17 -1.54 -3.48
CA VAL A 197 2.74 -0.41 -2.67
C VAL A 197 3.85 0.63 -2.65
N CYS A 198 3.48 1.90 -2.74
CA CYS A 198 4.41 3.03 -2.62
C CYS A 198 3.79 4.10 -1.72
N TRP A 199 4.60 4.64 -0.80
CA TRP A 199 4.20 5.72 0.08
C TRP A 199 4.94 7.00 -0.27
N ASN A 200 4.20 8.12 -0.25
CA ASN A 200 4.71 9.42 -0.64
C ASN A 200 4.64 10.36 0.56
N LEU A 201 5.79 10.91 0.90
CA LEU A 201 6.04 11.66 2.12
C LEU A 201 6.06 13.17 1.85
N GLY A 202 5.55 13.93 2.81
CA GLY A 202 5.66 15.37 2.87
C GLY A 202 5.57 15.87 4.31
N TYR A 203 5.86 17.13 4.52
CA TYR A 203 5.72 17.75 5.84
C TYR A 203 4.28 17.70 6.34
N PRO A 204 4.02 17.73 7.66
CA PRO A 204 2.69 17.70 8.22
C PRO A 204 1.70 18.67 7.56
N PHE A 205 0.42 18.33 7.60
CA PHE A 205 -0.63 19.21 7.09
C PHE A 205 -0.67 20.51 7.91
N ARG A 206 -0.83 21.64 7.24
CA ARG A 206 -0.94 22.98 7.85
C ARG A 206 -2.33 23.53 7.69
#